data_edf066cceddcb1986463a4d64a56ec89
#
_entry.id   edf066cceddcb1986463a4d64a56ec89
#
_cell.length_a   1.000
_cell.length_b   1.000
_cell.length_c   1.000
_cell.angle_alpha   90.00
_cell.angle_beta   90.00
_cell.angle_gamma   90.00
#
_symmetry.space_group_name_H-M   'P 1'
#
loop_
_entity.id
_entity.type
_entity.pdbx_description
1 polymer ?
#
loop_
_entity_poly.entity_id
_entity_poly.type
_entity_poly.pdbx_seq_one_letter_code
_entity_poly.pdbx_strand_id
1 'polypeptide(L)'
;MSLEQKINYQLNKYPAVKKYIKRAYQLACYAVSKKIKSEGHIIRISPDDPIHEYFFGYYDKSPWDATMRYMICMRAKDTWSAPDPLGTADILLIDTKEGNKVKQIATTHTWNVQQGCMAQWLGPDFKSRILYNDMRDGKYCSVVFNVEIQEERVLPIPCYTVSSDGKTALSLDFSRLHSLRLGYGYAELPEVTKGVALPNTTAVWKMDIETGEVTELLKYTDFVNLLPRLEMQEEGSVHKVNHLMFSPNGKRFMVLYRWFCGQRKYTRLVTCNVDGSNMYVLSDDDMVSHCYWKNDNEIIAFERKK
;
A
#
# COMPACT_ATOMS: atom_id res chain seq x y z
N MET A 1 -23.17 -18.90 5.82
CA MET A 1 -21.79 -19.01 6.36
C MET A 1 -21.37 -20.47 6.33
N SER A 2 -20.20 -20.78 5.75
CA SER A 2 -19.63 -22.13 5.80
C SER A 2 -19.31 -22.54 7.26
N LEU A 3 -19.13 -23.82 7.52
CA LEU A 3 -18.72 -24.33 8.84
C LEU A 3 -17.42 -23.68 9.30
N GLU A 4 -16.44 -23.53 8.40
CA GLU A 4 -15.18 -22.83 8.66
C GLU A 4 -15.38 -21.37 9.09
N GLN A 5 -16.30 -20.65 8.44
CA GLN A 5 -16.60 -19.25 8.80
C GLN A 5 -17.22 -19.17 10.19
N LYS A 6 -18.10 -20.11 10.55
CA LYS A 6 -18.71 -20.18 11.90
C LYS A 6 -17.65 -20.47 12.98
N ILE A 7 -16.77 -21.45 12.73
CA ILE A 7 -15.67 -21.80 13.64
C ILE A 7 -14.72 -20.60 13.81
N ASN A 8 -14.31 -19.97 12.70
CA ASN A 8 -13.42 -18.82 12.72
C ASN A 8 -14.03 -17.63 13.48
N TYR A 9 -15.33 -17.42 13.34
CA TYR A 9 -16.08 -16.39 14.07
C TYR A 9 -16.07 -16.63 15.58
N GLN A 10 -16.32 -17.85 16.04
CA GLN A 10 -16.27 -18.18 17.47
C GLN A 10 -14.86 -18.07 18.03
N LEU A 11 -13.85 -18.51 17.27
CA LEU A 11 -12.44 -18.42 17.67
C LEU A 11 -11.92 -16.98 17.74
N ASN A 12 -12.55 -16.01 17.08
CA ASN A 12 -12.19 -14.58 17.20
C ASN A 12 -12.38 -14.04 18.63
N LYS A 13 -13.27 -14.67 19.43
CA LYS A 13 -13.46 -14.31 20.83
C LYS A 13 -12.27 -14.68 21.73
N TYR A 14 -11.40 -15.58 21.25
CA TYR A 14 -10.25 -16.12 22.01
C TYR A 14 -8.98 -16.06 21.15
N PRO A 15 -8.36 -14.85 20.95
CA PRO A 15 -7.26 -14.69 20.01
C PRO A 15 -6.06 -15.60 20.25
N ALA A 16 -5.69 -15.82 21.52
CA ALA A 16 -4.58 -16.71 21.87
C ALA A 16 -4.86 -18.16 21.47
N VAL A 17 -6.05 -18.68 21.80
CA VAL A 17 -6.47 -20.03 21.45
C VAL A 17 -6.52 -20.17 19.92
N LYS A 18 -7.08 -19.19 19.23
CA LYS A 18 -7.12 -19.14 17.76
C LYS A 18 -5.72 -19.25 17.14
N LYS A 19 -4.73 -18.53 17.70
CA LYS A 19 -3.33 -18.57 17.22
C LYS A 19 -2.77 -20.01 17.27
N TYR A 20 -2.95 -20.70 18.40
CA TYR A 20 -2.45 -22.07 18.54
C TYR A 20 -3.19 -23.08 17.65
N ILE A 21 -4.52 -23.00 17.56
CA ILE A 21 -5.31 -23.88 16.68
C ILE A 21 -4.90 -23.65 15.23
N LYS A 22 -4.78 -22.40 14.80
CA LYS A 22 -4.33 -22.08 13.44
C LYS A 22 -2.94 -22.62 13.15
N ARG A 23 -2.02 -22.52 14.11
CA ARG A 23 -0.65 -23.04 13.97
C ARG A 23 -0.63 -24.56 13.88
N ALA A 24 -1.37 -25.25 14.74
CA ALA A 24 -1.49 -26.71 14.71
C ALA A 24 -2.09 -27.19 13.37
N TYR A 25 -3.13 -26.52 12.88
CA TYR A 25 -3.73 -26.81 11.57
C TYR A 25 -2.72 -26.59 10.44
N GLN A 26 -1.98 -25.50 10.44
CA GLN A 26 -0.95 -25.22 9.43
C GLN A 26 0.14 -26.31 9.43
N LEU A 27 0.60 -26.74 10.61
CA LEU A 27 1.61 -27.81 10.73
C LEU A 27 1.09 -29.16 10.24
N ALA A 28 -0.16 -29.49 10.58
CA ALA A 28 -0.80 -30.72 10.08
C ALA A 28 -0.95 -30.70 8.55
N CYS A 29 -1.44 -29.60 7.98
CA CYS A 29 -1.53 -29.44 6.53
C CYS A 29 -0.14 -29.51 5.86
N TYR A 30 0.88 -28.89 6.44
CA TYR A 30 2.24 -28.96 5.92
C TYR A 30 2.80 -30.38 5.93
N ALA A 31 2.54 -31.16 7.00
CA ALA A 31 3.01 -32.53 7.12
C ALA A 31 2.41 -33.47 6.07
N VAL A 32 1.12 -33.26 5.71
CA VAL A 32 0.42 -34.08 4.73
C VAL A 32 0.46 -33.56 3.30
N SER A 33 0.92 -32.30 3.11
CA SER A 33 0.99 -31.69 1.79
C SER A 33 2.12 -32.28 0.96
N LYS A 34 1.86 -32.48 -0.34
CA LYS A 34 2.95 -32.76 -1.29
C LYS A 34 3.90 -31.58 -1.33
N LYS A 35 5.18 -31.86 -1.10
CA LYS A 35 6.22 -30.84 -1.29
C LYS A 35 6.31 -30.51 -2.78
N ILE A 36 5.87 -29.32 -3.15
CA ILE A 36 6.03 -28.82 -4.51
C ILE A 36 7.51 -28.49 -4.69
N LYS A 37 8.16 -29.14 -5.66
CA LYS A 37 9.49 -28.73 -6.08
C LYS A 37 9.33 -27.48 -6.94
N SER A 38 10.07 -26.42 -6.62
CA SER A 38 10.16 -25.26 -7.51
C SER A 38 10.87 -25.68 -8.80
N GLU A 39 10.24 -25.38 -9.93
CA GLU A 39 10.90 -25.44 -11.24
C GLU A 39 11.53 -24.07 -11.54
N GLY A 40 12.73 -24.08 -12.12
CA GLY A 40 13.45 -22.88 -12.45
C GLY A 40 14.62 -22.57 -11.51
N HIS A 41 15.39 -21.58 -11.90
CA HIS A 41 16.57 -21.13 -11.15
C HIS A 41 16.21 -19.94 -10.27
N ILE A 42 16.26 -20.12 -8.95
CA ILE A 42 16.03 -19.06 -7.98
C ILE A 42 17.37 -18.45 -7.59
N ILE A 43 17.50 -17.14 -7.83
CA ILE A 43 18.69 -16.38 -7.45
C ILE A 43 18.34 -15.49 -6.26
N ARG A 44 19.04 -15.66 -5.15
CA ARG A 44 18.98 -14.73 -4.02
C ARG A 44 19.86 -13.53 -4.33
N ILE A 45 19.27 -12.34 -4.31
CA ILE A 45 19.97 -11.07 -4.57
C ILE A 45 20.25 -10.27 -3.30
N SER A 46 19.48 -10.49 -2.21
CA SER A 46 19.76 -9.87 -0.92
C SER A 46 21.02 -10.45 -0.28
N PRO A 47 21.77 -9.66 0.51
CA PRO A 47 22.91 -10.17 1.27
C PRO A 47 22.55 -11.34 2.19
N ASP A 48 23.55 -12.13 2.54
CA ASP A 48 23.45 -13.09 3.62
C ASP A 48 23.72 -12.38 4.95
N ASP A 49 22.67 -11.83 5.54
CA ASP A 49 22.72 -11.00 6.74
C ASP A 49 21.80 -11.64 7.80
N PRO A 50 22.35 -12.18 8.90
CA PRO A 50 21.55 -12.84 9.92
C PRO A 50 20.85 -11.84 10.88
N ILE A 51 21.15 -10.54 10.75
CA ILE A 51 20.67 -9.50 11.70
C ILE A 51 19.47 -8.74 11.14
N HIS A 52 19.41 -8.59 9.81
CA HIS A 52 18.39 -7.77 9.17
C HIS A 52 17.54 -8.57 8.20
N GLU A 53 16.35 -8.09 8.01
CA GLU A 53 15.38 -8.58 7.03
C GLU A 53 15.32 -7.65 5.84
N TYR A 54 15.32 -8.26 4.64
CA TYR A 54 15.31 -7.56 3.37
C TYR A 54 13.99 -7.79 2.66
N PHE A 55 13.34 -6.71 2.20
CA PHE A 55 12.06 -6.77 1.54
C PHE A 55 11.90 -5.60 0.56
N PHE A 56 10.89 -5.66 -0.27
CA PHE A 56 10.42 -4.54 -1.07
C PHE A 56 9.05 -4.10 -0.53
N GLY A 57 8.36 -3.27 -1.21
CA GLY A 57 7.04 -2.79 -0.77
C GLY A 57 5.89 -3.60 -1.39
N TYR A 58 4.94 -2.88 -1.96
CA TYR A 58 3.69 -3.44 -2.42
C TYR A 58 3.77 -3.91 -3.88
N TYR A 59 2.91 -4.86 -4.24
CA TYR A 59 2.93 -5.55 -5.54
C TYR A 59 2.69 -4.64 -6.76
N ASP A 60 2.13 -3.46 -6.57
CA ASP A 60 1.78 -2.52 -7.63
C ASP A 60 2.95 -1.65 -8.12
N LYS A 61 4.13 -1.81 -7.51
CA LYS A 61 5.33 -1.06 -7.86
C LYS A 61 6.45 -1.99 -8.29
N SER A 62 7.22 -1.58 -9.30
CA SER A 62 8.43 -2.30 -9.69
C SER A 62 9.59 -1.89 -8.80
N PRO A 63 10.33 -2.84 -8.21
CA PRO A 63 11.59 -2.53 -7.55
C PRO A 63 12.70 -2.20 -8.55
N TRP A 64 12.58 -2.62 -9.81
CA TRP A 64 13.58 -2.52 -10.85
C TRP A 64 13.57 -1.15 -11.53
N ASP A 65 14.77 -0.64 -11.79
CA ASP A 65 14.94 0.49 -12.71
C ASP A 65 14.67 0.07 -14.16
N ALA A 66 14.57 1.04 -15.06
CA ALA A 66 14.29 0.77 -16.48
C ALA A 66 15.40 -0.03 -17.18
N THR A 67 16.63 -0.08 -16.64
CA THR A 67 17.75 -0.84 -17.20
C THR A 67 17.78 -2.29 -16.72
N MET A 68 16.92 -2.67 -15.77
CA MET A 68 16.92 -3.97 -15.08
C MET A 68 18.26 -4.30 -14.42
N ARG A 69 19.02 -3.29 -14.03
CA ARG A 69 20.29 -3.41 -13.32
C ARG A 69 20.15 -3.12 -11.84
N TYR A 70 19.47 -2.03 -11.51
CA TYR A 70 19.33 -1.59 -10.13
C TYR A 70 17.97 -1.96 -9.57
N MET A 71 17.98 -2.48 -8.35
CA MET A 71 16.78 -2.85 -7.63
C MET A 71 16.68 -2.07 -6.32
N ILE A 72 15.57 -1.43 -6.06
CA ILE A 72 15.24 -0.87 -4.74
C ILE A 72 14.93 -2.02 -3.79
N CYS A 73 15.52 -1.97 -2.60
CA CYS A 73 15.25 -2.90 -1.51
C CYS A 73 15.17 -2.12 -0.20
N MET A 74 14.34 -2.56 0.72
CA MET A 74 14.30 -2.07 2.09
C MET A 74 15.00 -3.07 3.01
N ARG A 75 15.61 -2.54 4.07
CA ARG A 75 16.26 -3.33 5.13
C ARG A 75 15.77 -2.84 6.48
N ALA A 76 15.26 -3.74 7.31
CA ALA A 76 14.85 -3.45 8.67
C ALA A 76 15.39 -4.52 9.63
N LYS A 77 15.45 -4.17 10.91
CA LYS A 77 15.91 -5.11 11.94
C LYS A 77 14.88 -6.18 12.26
N ASP A 78 13.59 -5.83 12.23
CA ASP A 78 12.50 -6.73 12.59
C ASP A 78 11.22 -6.32 11.85
N THR A 79 10.64 -7.25 11.09
CA THR A 79 9.38 -7.07 10.38
C THR A 79 8.21 -7.86 11.03
N TRP A 80 8.46 -8.62 12.09
CA TRP A 80 7.50 -9.57 12.66
C TRP A 80 7.03 -9.26 14.06
N SER A 81 7.91 -8.80 14.94
CA SER A 81 7.68 -8.69 16.38
C SER A 81 7.83 -7.27 16.91
N ALA A 82 8.36 -6.35 16.11
CA ALA A 82 8.49 -4.97 16.54
C ALA A 82 7.11 -4.31 16.78
N PRO A 83 6.96 -3.57 17.90
CA PRO A 83 5.73 -2.82 18.15
C PRO A 83 5.60 -1.63 17.20
N ASP A 84 4.36 -1.24 16.90
CA ASP A 84 4.07 0.01 16.19
C ASP A 84 4.28 1.24 17.13
N PRO A 85 4.84 2.35 16.62
CA PRO A 85 5.43 2.50 15.29
C PRO A 85 6.70 1.66 15.15
N LEU A 86 6.93 1.17 13.95
CA LEU A 86 8.16 0.45 13.64
C LEU A 86 9.35 1.41 13.71
N GLY A 87 10.55 0.91 14.04
CA GLY A 87 11.76 1.71 13.97
C GLY A 87 12.10 2.17 12.55
N THR A 88 13.28 2.70 12.35
CA THR A 88 13.74 3.10 11.01
C THR A 88 13.98 1.89 10.10
N ALA A 89 13.83 2.11 8.80
CA ALA A 89 14.27 1.18 7.77
C ALA A 89 15.20 1.87 6.76
N ASP A 90 16.20 1.14 6.29
CA ASP A 90 17.08 1.63 5.25
C ASP A 90 16.50 1.39 3.86
N ILE A 91 16.74 2.32 2.96
CA ILE A 91 16.45 2.20 1.53
C ILE A 91 17.76 1.93 0.82
N LEU A 92 17.79 0.82 0.11
CA LEU A 92 18.99 0.28 -0.54
C LEU A 92 18.81 0.22 -2.04
N LEU A 93 19.91 0.43 -2.78
CA LEU A 93 20.06 0.02 -4.17
C LEU A 93 20.95 -1.21 -4.24
N ILE A 94 20.48 -2.22 -4.96
CA ILE A 94 21.25 -3.43 -5.26
C ILE A 94 21.64 -3.40 -6.74
N ASP A 95 22.94 -3.40 -7.03
CA ASP A 95 23.46 -3.54 -8.38
C ASP A 95 23.61 -5.03 -8.73
N THR A 96 22.65 -5.56 -9.47
CA THR A 96 22.60 -6.98 -9.79
C THR A 96 23.63 -7.41 -10.83
N LYS A 97 24.29 -6.47 -11.51
CA LYS A 97 25.37 -6.76 -12.47
C LYS A 97 26.78 -6.65 -11.87
N GLU A 98 26.88 -6.11 -10.65
CA GLU A 98 28.14 -6.06 -9.87
C GLU A 98 28.07 -6.98 -8.63
N GLY A 99 27.69 -8.24 -8.82
CA GLY A 99 27.66 -9.23 -7.75
C GLY A 99 26.67 -8.93 -6.63
N ASN A 100 25.55 -8.28 -6.95
CA ASN A 100 24.52 -7.81 -6.00
C ASN A 100 25.07 -6.81 -4.97
N LYS A 101 25.97 -5.94 -5.39
CA LYS A 101 26.52 -4.89 -4.53
C LYS A 101 25.42 -3.99 -3.99
N VAL A 102 25.39 -3.86 -2.67
CA VAL A 102 24.41 -3.05 -1.95
C VAL A 102 24.96 -1.67 -1.63
N LYS A 103 24.17 -0.64 -1.90
CA LYS A 103 24.41 0.74 -1.48
C LYS A 103 23.20 1.24 -0.72
N GLN A 104 23.37 1.68 0.52
CA GLN A 104 22.34 2.42 1.24
C GLN A 104 22.25 3.83 0.66
N ILE A 105 21.05 4.25 0.28
CA ILE A 105 20.80 5.57 -0.33
C ILE A 105 20.06 6.50 0.62
N ALA A 106 19.22 5.97 1.51
CA ALA A 106 18.47 6.75 2.47
C ALA A 106 18.08 5.87 3.68
N THR A 107 17.52 6.52 4.68
CA THR A 107 16.82 5.89 5.81
C THR A 107 15.45 6.55 5.93
N THR A 108 14.40 5.77 6.16
CA THR A 108 13.05 6.26 6.40
C THR A 108 12.61 5.98 7.83
N HIS A 109 11.83 6.92 8.41
CA HIS A 109 11.18 6.78 9.72
C HIS A 109 9.72 6.31 9.57
N THR A 110 9.26 6.11 8.33
CA THR A 110 7.86 5.87 8.03
C THR A 110 7.72 4.73 7.03
N TRP A 111 7.28 3.57 7.52
CA TRP A 111 7.12 2.38 6.71
C TRP A 111 6.18 1.37 7.38
N ASN A 112 5.76 0.37 6.62
CA ASN A 112 5.07 -0.80 7.14
C ASN A 112 5.46 -2.05 6.37
N VAL A 113 5.19 -3.22 6.94
CA VAL A 113 5.62 -4.52 6.40
C VAL A 113 4.94 -4.90 5.08
N GLN A 114 3.76 -4.35 4.78
CA GLN A 114 2.99 -4.70 3.59
C GLN A 114 3.31 -3.83 2.38
N GLN A 115 3.61 -2.55 2.61
CA GLN A 115 3.72 -1.54 1.56
C GLN A 115 5.09 -0.84 1.55
N GLY A 116 5.95 -1.15 2.54
CA GLY A 116 7.20 -0.43 2.72
C GLY A 116 6.96 1.05 3.01
N CYS A 117 7.87 1.89 2.56
CA CYS A 117 7.75 3.36 2.56
C CYS A 117 7.23 3.91 1.22
N MET A 118 6.51 3.13 0.44
CA MET A 118 6.05 3.46 -0.91
C MET A 118 7.19 3.79 -1.90
N ALA A 119 8.39 3.27 -1.66
CA ALA A 119 9.54 3.49 -2.52
C ALA A 119 9.27 3.05 -3.96
N GLN A 120 9.56 3.91 -4.92
CA GLN A 120 9.33 3.67 -6.34
C GLN A 120 10.24 4.50 -7.23
N TRP A 121 10.61 3.95 -8.37
CA TRP A 121 11.27 4.69 -9.41
C TRP A 121 10.34 5.72 -10.04
N LEU A 122 10.83 6.94 -10.25
CA LEU A 122 10.05 7.99 -10.89
C LEU A 122 10.23 7.99 -12.41
N GLY A 123 9.11 8.14 -13.11
CA GLY A 123 9.12 8.41 -14.54
C GLY A 123 9.66 9.81 -14.89
N PRO A 124 9.82 10.08 -16.19
CA PRO A 124 9.54 9.17 -17.30
C PRO A 124 10.65 8.14 -17.56
N ASP A 125 11.85 8.32 -17.01
CA ASP A 125 13.02 7.50 -17.28
C ASP A 125 13.14 6.25 -16.38
N PHE A 126 12.46 6.24 -15.22
CA PHE A 126 12.46 5.17 -14.23
C PHE A 126 13.89 4.66 -13.86
N LYS A 127 14.87 5.55 -13.79
CA LYS A 127 16.26 5.17 -13.47
C LYS A 127 17.04 6.23 -12.67
N SER A 128 16.73 7.51 -12.83
CA SER A 128 17.52 8.58 -12.22
C SER A 128 16.99 9.02 -10.86
N ARG A 129 15.68 8.86 -10.60
CA ARG A 129 15.03 9.36 -9.40
C ARG A 129 14.18 8.30 -8.74
N ILE A 130 14.22 8.27 -7.40
CA ILE A 130 13.38 7.43 -6.54
C ILE A 130 12.54 8.36 -5.67
N LEU A 131 11.27 8.04 -5.50
CA LEU A 131 10.41 8.65 -4.49
C LEU A 131 10.14 7.64 -3.39
N TYR A 132 10.21 8.09 -2.13
CA TYR A 132 9.83 7.32 -0.95
C TYR A 132 9.18 8.23 0.09
N ASN A 133 8.39 7.66 1.00
CA ASN A 133 7.82 8.39 2.12
C ASN A 133 8.75 8.38 3.33
N ASP A 134 8.68 9.47 4.10
CA ASP A 134 9.41 9.64 5.35
C ASP A 134 8.57 10.49 6.33
N MET A 135 9.06 10.64 7.55
CA MET A 135 8.54 11.60 8.52
C MET A 135 9.65 12.59 8.85
N ARG A 136 9.41 13.88 8.59
CA ARG A 136 10.34 14.98 8.89
C ARG A 136 9.59 16.11 9.58
N ASP A 137 10.21 16.74 10.55
CA ASP A 137 9.63 17.83 11.33
C ASP A 137 8.24 17.52 11.90
N GLY A 138 8.04 16.26 12.34
CA GLY A 138 6.77 15.81 12.91
C GLY A 138 5.62 15.66 11.92
N LYS A 139 5.90 15.55 10.62
CA LYS A 139 4.90 15.38 9.54
C LYS A 139 5.30 14.28 8.58
N TYR A 140 4.32 13.53 8.10
CA TYR A 140 4.55 12.65 6.96
C TYR A 140 4.81 13.48 5.71
N CYS A 141 5.82 13.09 4.98
CA CYS A 141 6.25 13.72 3.74
C CYS A 141 6.63 12.65 2.72
N SER A 142 6.95 13.04 1.51
CA SER A 142 7.69 12.21 0.58
C SER A 142 9.00 12.90 0.19
N VAL A 143 9.95 12.11 -0.25
CA VAL A 143 11.28 12.56 -0.64
C VAL A 143 11.58 12.06 -2.04
N VAL A 144 11.98 12.96 -2.92
CA VAL A 144 12.55 12.63 -4.23
C VAL A 144 14.06 12.60 -4.08
N PHE A 145 14.66 11.45 -4.31
CA PHE A 145 16.10 11.23 -4.27
C PHE A 145 16.64 11.01 -5.69
N ASN A 146 17.63 11.80 -6.08
CA ASN A 146 18.36 11.59 -7.32
C ASN A 146 19.55 10.66 -7.08
N VAL A 147 19.56 9.51 -7.74
CA VAL A 147 20.57 8.46 -7.48
C VAL A 147 21.96 8.78 -8.05
N GLU A 148 22.04 9.68 -9.05
CA GLU A 148 23.29 10.06 -9.70
C GLU A 148 24.04 11.13 -8.91
N ILE A 149 23.35 12.24 -8.59
CA ILE A 149 23.93 13.38 -7.87
C ILE A 149 23.78 13.29 -6.36
N GLN A 150 23.01 12.31 -5.85
CA GLN A 150 22.76 12.03 -4.44
C GLN A 150 22.14 13.22 -3.68
N GLU A 151 21.23 13.93 -4.34
CA GLU A 151 20.48 15.04 -3.75
C GLU A 151 19.04 14.64 -3.45
N GLU A 152 18.51 15.21 -2.38
CA GLU A 152 17.14 15.01 -1.94
C GLU A 152 16.31 16.28 -2.11
N ARG A 153 15.03 16.11 -2.41
CA ARG A 153 14.02 17.16 -2.33
C ARG A 153 12.80 16.64 -1.57
N VAL A 154 12.45 17.31 -0.48
CA VAL A 154 11.30 16.98 0.35
C VAL A 154 10.02 17.58 -0.25
N LEU A 155 8.96 16.80 -0.29
CA LEU A 155 7.62 17.15 -0.72
C LEU A 155 6.65 17.17 0.47
N PRO A 156 5.62 18.03 0.46
CA PRO A 156 4.86 18.36 1.67
C PRO A 156 3.94 17.26 2.22
N ILE A 157 3.60 16.23 1.42
CA ILE A 157 2.74 15.13 1.85
C ILE A 157 3.31 13.77 1.44
N PRO A 158 2.95 12.67 2.13
CA PRO A 158 3.32 11.33 1.72
C PRO A 158 2.64 10.96 0.40
N CYS A 159 3.27 10.11 -0.39
CA CYS A 159 2.78 9.66 -1.69
C CYS A 159 2.31 8.20 -1.62
N TYR A 160 1.19 7.88 -2.27
CA TYR A 160 0.76 6.49 -2.46
C TYR A 160 1.16 5.95 -3.84
N THR A 161 0.94 6.73 -4.87
CA THR A 161 1.27 6.35 -6.26
C THR A 161 1.62 7.59 -7.08
N VAL A 162 2.42 7.40 -8.13
CA VAL A 162 2.86 8.46 -9.05
C VAL A 162 2.46 8.09 -10.47
N SER A 163 2.09 9.10 -11.26
CA SER A 163 1.83 8.96 -12.70
C SER A 163 3.09 8.52 -13.45
N SER A 164 2.93 7.82 -14.57
CA SER A 164 4.05 7.28 -15.36
C SER A 164 5.02 8.34 -15.90
N ASP A 165 4.56 9.58 -16.06
CA ASP A 165 5.40 10.72 -16.46
C ASP A 165 6.19 11.34 -15.28
N GLY A 166 5.95 10.86 -14.05
CA GLY A 166 6.63 11.32 -12.83
C GLY A 166 6.21 12.70 -12.34
N LYS A 167 5.09 13.26 -12.84
CA LYS A 167 4.67 14.64 -12.52
C LYS A 167 3.61 14.74 -11.45
N THR A 168 2.72 13.76 -11.35
CA THR A 168 1.56 13.81 -10.45
C THR A 168 1.60 12.67 -9.46
N ALA A 169 1.43 12.97 -8.18
CA ALA A 169 1.24 11.99 -7.12
C ALA A 169 -0.19 12.01 -6.59
N LEU A 170 -0.68 10.86 -6.13
CA LEU A 170 -1.87 10.75 -5.31
C LEU A 170 -1.49 10.28 -3.90
N SER A 171 -2.21 10.80 -2.93
CA SER A 171 -2.05 10.48 -1.51
C SER A 171 -3.38 10.16 -0.85
N LEU A 172 -3.30 9.54 0.31
CA LEU A 172 -4.43 9.25 1.19
C LEU A 172 -4.04 9.47 2.66
N ASP A 173 -4.99 9.37 3.58
CA ASP A 173 -4.70 9.44 5.02
C ASP A 173 -4.04 8.14 5.50
N PHE A 174 -2.72 8.14 5.62
CA PHE A 174 -1.94 6.98 6.07
C PHE A 174 -2.16 6.65 7.55
N SER A 175 -2.44 7.63 8.41
CA SER A 175 -2.77 7.38 9.81
C SER A 175 -4.13 6.66 9.94
N ARG A 176 -5.14 7.10 9.18
CA ARG A 176 -6.44 6.43 9.15
C ARG A 176 -6.35 5.04 8.50
N LEU A 177 -5.55 4.90 7.46
CA LEU A 177 -5.31 3.60 6.85
C LEU A 177 -4.73 2.63 7.88
N HIS A 178 -3.76 3.07 8.68
CA HIS A 178 -3.13 2.27 9.74
C HIS A 178 -4.12 1.90 10.85
N SER A 179 -4.81 2.87 11.42
CA SER A 179 -5.71 2.65 12.57
C SER A 179 -6.85 1.67 12.24
N LEU A 180 -7.30 1.65 10.99
CA LEU A 180 -8.35 0.75 10.50
C LEU A 180 -7.84 -0.56 9.90
N ARG A 181 -6.53 -0.72 9.75
CA ARG A 181 -5.89 -1.95 9.29
C ARG A 181 -4.41 -1.99 9.64
N LEU A 182 -4.08 -2.57 10.77
CA LEU A 182 -2.69 -2.78 11.19
C LEU A 182 -1.86 -3.47 10.08
N GLY A 183 -0.61 -3.06 9.94
CA GLY A 183 0.31 -3.51 8.89
C GLY A 183 0.19 -2.76 7.56
N TYR A 184 -0.71 -1.78 7.46
CA TYR A 184 -0.85 -0.82 6.36
C TYR A 184 -0.82 0.60 6.91
N GLY A 185 -0.49 1.56 6.06
CA GLY A 185 -0.36 2.95 6.50
C GLY A 185 0.77 3.14 7.50
N TYR A 186 0.68 4.21 8.31
CA TYR A 186 1.77 4.63 9.18
C TYR A 186 1.28 4.93 10.59
N ALA A 187 2.08 4.55 11.60
CA ALA A 187 1.72 4.56 13.02
C ALA A 187 2.32 5.73 13.82
N GLU A 188 3.24 6.49 13.22
CA GLU A 188 4.03 7.51 13.90
C GLU A 188 3.19 8.71 14.34
N LEU A 189 2.15 9.04 13.56
CA LEU A 189 1.24 10.14 13.88
C LEU A 189 -0.18 9.63 14.16
N PRO A 190 -0.87 10.23 15.14
CA PRO A 190 -2.23 9.85 15.47
C PRO A 190 -3.19 10.18 14.31
N GLU A 191 -4.21 9.35 14.11
CA GLU A 191 -5.29 9.64 13.19
C GLU A 191 -6.12 10.83 13.65
N VAL A 192 -6.19 11.89 12.84
CA VAL A 192 -6.92 13.12 13.14
C VAL A 192 -8.43 12.88 13.21
N THR A 193 -8.94 11.95 12.39
CA THR A 193 -10.37 11.60 12.32
C THR A 193 -10.75 10.40 13.18
N LYS A 194 -9.91 10.06 14.19
CA LYS A 194 -10.16 8.93 15.08
C LYS A 194 -11.53 9.02 15.74
N GLY A 195 -12.30 7.95 15.65
CA GLY A 195 -13.67 7.89 16.20
C GLY A 195 -14.75 8.47 15.26
N VAL A 196 -14.38 9.14 14.18
CA VAL A 196 -15.34 9.61 13.17
C VAL A 196 -15.56 8.51 12.13
N ALA A 197 -16.76 7.96 12.11
CA ALA A 197 -17.10 6.84 11.23
C ALA A 197 -17.00 7.24 9.75
N LEU A 198 -17.71 8.30 9.35
CA LEU A 198 -17.64 8.90 8.01
C LEU A 198 -17.12 10.35 8.12
N PRO A 199 -15.83 10.61 7.92
CA PRO A 199 -15.28 11.96 7.95
C PRO A 199 -15.80 12.80 6.76
N ASN A 200 -16.09 14.06 7.01
CA ASN A 200 -16.33 15.05 5.94
C ASN A 200 -15.01 15.77 5.56
N THR A 201 -13.94 15.01 5.54
CA THR A 201 -12.60 15.49 5.17
C THR A 201 -12.15 14.84 3.88
N THR A 202 -11.04 15.32 3.35
CA THR A 202 -10.41 14.77 2.15
C THR A 202 -9.97 13.33 2.37
N ALA A 203 -10.25 12.49 1.41
CA ALA A 203 -9.87 11.07 1.36
C ALA A 203 -8.73 10.82 0.37
N VAL A 204 -8.64 11.63 -0.68
CA VAL A 204 -7.61 11.56 -1.71
C VAL A 204 -7.10 12.95 -2.01
N TRP A 205 -5.78 13.12 -1.96
CA TRP A 205 -5.07 14.33 -2.37
C TRP A 205 -4.31 14.08 -3.66
N LYS A 206 -4.16 15.13 -4.44
CA LYS A 206 -3.26 15.21 -5.60
C LYS A 206 -2.13 16.15 -5.27
N MET A 207 -0.92 15.82 -5.68
CA MET A 207 0.26 16.67 -5.54
C MET A 207 1.01 16.74 -6.87
N ASP A 208 1.39 17.93 -7.25
CA ASP A 208 2.36 18.16 -8.33
C ASP A 208 3.78 17.86 -7.79
N ILE A 209 4.50 16.96 -8.42
CA ILE A 209 5.81 16.51 -7.95
C ILE A 209 6.86 17.62 -8.12
N GLU A 210 6.76 18.46 -9.16
CA GLU A 210 7.77 19.51 -9.41
C GLU A 210 7.59 20.70 -8.48
N THR A 211 6.37 21.16 -8.27
CA THR A 211 6.09 22.35 -7.46
C THR A 211 5.85 22.02 -5.98
N GLY A 212 5.40 20.80 -5.68
CA GLY A 212 4.91 20.41 -4.36
C GLY A 212 3.51 20.94 -4.07
N GLU A 213 2.80 21.52 -5.04
CA GLU A 213 1.44 22.01 -4.86
C GLU A 213 0.49 20.85 -4.56
N VAL A 214 -0.31 20.99 -3.48
CA VAL A 214 -1.26 19.97 -3.02
C VAL A 214 -2.69 20.45 -3.24
N THR A 215 -3.49 19.59 -3.84
CA THR A 215 -4.93 19.82 -4.07
C THR A 215 -5.74 18.73 -3.36
N GLU A 216 -6.76 19.12 -2.62
CA GLU A 216 -7.79 18.22 -2.13
C GLU A 216 -8.65 17.73 -3.29
N LEU A 217 -8.67 16.42 -3.55
CA LEU A 217 -9.27 15.89 -4.77
C LEU A 217 -10.66 15.28 -4.53
N LEU A 218 -10.77 14.38 -3.54
CA LEU A 218 -12.02 13.69 -3.20
C LEU A 218 -12.17 13.59 -1.69
N LYS A 219 -13.42 13.74 -1.20
CA LYS A 219 -13.80 13.50 0.20
C LYS A 219 -14.32 12.09 0.39
N TYR A 220 -14.34 11.60 1.64
CA TYR A 220 -15.00 10.32 1.96
C TYR A 220 -16.48 10.31 1.59
N THR A 221 -17.16 11.46 1.75
CA THR A 221 -18.57 11.63 1.41
C THR A 221 -18.86 11.52 -0.08
N ASP A 222 -17.92 11.86 -0.96
CA ASP A 222 -18.10 11.74 -2.41
C ASP A 222 -18.25 10.28 -2.83
N PHE A 223 -17.53 9.37 -2.20
CA PHE A 223 -17.64 7.93 -2.46
C PHE A 223 -18.98 7.34 -1.98
N VAL A 224 -19.52 7.86 -0.88
CA VAL A 224 -20.84 7.44 -0.38
C VAL A 224 -21.94 7.95 -1.31
N ASN A 225 -21.86 9.21 -1.73
CA ASN A 225 -22.86 9.88 -2.56
C ASN A 225 -22.89 9.39 -4.00
N LEU A 226 -21.78 8.85 -4.51
CA LEU A 226 -21.67 8.37 -5.89
C LEU A 226 -22.71 7.28 -6.23
N LEU A 227 -22.89 6.32 -5.35
CA LEU A 227 -23.89 5.25 -5.46
C LEU A 227 -24.17 4.74 -4.04
N PRO A 228 -25.11 5.38 -3.31
CA PRO A 228 -25.37 5.09 -1.90
C PRO A 228 -25.86 3.65 -1.70
N ARG A 229 -25.39 3.03 -0.62
CA ARG A 229 -25.87 1.73 -0.14
C ARG A 229 -26.31 1.86 1.31
N LEU A 230 -27.29 1.06 1.73
CA LEU A 230 -27.82 1.10 3.10
C LEU A 230 -26.72 0.88 4.14
N GLU A 231 -25.82 -0.09 3.90
CA GLU A 231 -24.74 -0.43 4.81
C GLU A 231 -23.66 0.66 4.93
N MET A 232 -23.61 1.62 4.01
CA MET A 232 -22.75 2.80 4.11
C MET A 232 -23.35 3.87 5.02
N GLN A 233 -24.68 3.90 5.13
CA GLN A 233 -25.42 4.92 5.85
C GLN A 233 -25.83 4.48 7.26
N GLU A 234 -25.62 3.21 7.62
CA GLU A 234 -25.88 2.72 8.96
C GLU A 234 -25.00 3.43 9.99
N GLU A 235 -25.58 3.75 11.14
CA GLU A 235 -24.85 4.35 12.24
C GLU A 235 -23.63 3.50 12.63
N GLY A 236 -22.48 4.14 12.78
CA GLY A 236 -21.21 3.45 13.10
C GLY A 236 -20.54 2.77 11.90
N SER A 237 -21.02 2.97 10.68
CA SER A 237 -20.35 2.46 9.48
C SER A 237 -19.07 3.21 9.22
N VAL A 238 -17.91 2.54 9.38
CA VAL A 238 -16.58 3.17 9.34
C VAL A 238 -15.96 3.08 7.96
N HIS A 239 -15.58 4.23 7.40
CA HIS A 239 -15.15 4.37 6.02
C HIS A 239 -13.66 4.64 5.88
N LYS A 240 -13.03 4.06 4.84
CA LYS A 240 -11.65 4.34 4.45
C LYS A 240 -11.40 4.13 2.96
N VAL A 241 -10.36 4.80 2.46
CA VAL A 241 -9.76 4.51 1.16
C VAL A 241 -8.52 3.66 1.29
N ASN A 242 -8.21 2.93 0.25
CA ASN A 242 -6.98 2.14 0.13
C ASN A 242 -6.67 1.94 -1.36
N HIS A 243 -5.42 1.63 -1.66
CA HIS A 243 -4.97 1.20 -2.97
C HIS A 243 -5.33 2.16 -4.11
N LEU A 244 -4.58 3.24 -4.19
CA LEU A 244 -4.61 4.16 -5.32
C LEU A 244 -3.64 3.68 -6.40
N MET A 245 -4.06 3.72 -7.68
CA MET A 245 -3.18 3.40 -8.80
C MET A 245 -3.60 4.18 -10.03
N PHE A 246 -2.67 4.88 -10.67
CA PHE A 246 -2.91 5.53 -11.96
C PHE A 246 -3.11 4.51 -13.07
N SER A 247 -3.93 4.88 -14.08
CA SER A 247 -3.90 4.23 -15.38
C SER A 247 -2.53 4.46 -16.06
N PRO A 248 -2.10 3.60 -16.98
CA PRO A 248 -0.80 3.75 -17.65
C PRO A 248 -0.54 5.12 -18.28
N ASN A 249 -1.58 5.75 -18.85
CA ASN A 249 -1.50 7.08 -19.45
C ASN A 249 -1.62 8.24 -18.43
N GLY A 250 -1.80 7.97 -17.14
CA GLY A 250 -1.91 8.96 -16.07
C GLY A 250 -3.20 9.79 -16.08
N LYS A 251 -4.17 9.53 -16.96
CA LYS A 251 -5.41 10.34 -17.08
C LYS A 251 -6.49 9.96 -16.08
N ARG A 252 -6.47 8.73 -15.62
CA ARG A 252 -7.40 8.18 -14.64
C ARG A 252 -6.63 7.51 -13.50
N PHE A 253 -7.34 7.25 -12.41
CA PHE A 253 -6.85 6.38 -11.35
C PHE A 253 -7.97 5.49 -10.84
N MET A 254 -7.60 4.40 -10.20
CA MET A 254 -8.52 3.56 -9.44
C MET A 254 -8.26 3.70 -7.95
N VAL A 255 -9.29 3.43 -7.15
CA VAL A 255 -9.26 3.43 -5.69
C VAL A 255 -10.14 2.33 -5.13
N LEU A 256 -9.69 1.62 -4.10
CA LEU A 256 -10.51 0.74 -3.32
C LEU A 256 -11.16 1.52 -2.17
N TYR A 257 -12.45 1.79 -2.29
CA TYR A 257 -13.23 2.35 -1.22
C TYR A 257 -13.80 1.24 -0.34
N ARG A 258 -13.59 1.34 0.97
CA ARG A 258 -13.97 0.31 1.92
C ARG A 258 -14.76 0.88 3.08
N TRP A 259 -15.74 0.09 3.55
CA TRP A 259 -16.44 0.39 4.78
C TRP A 259 -16.69 -0.85 5.62
N PHE A 260 -16.84 -0.64 6.90
CA PHE A 260 -17.15 -1.66 7.89
C PHE A 260 -18.51 -1.32 8.49
N CYS A 261 -19.48 -2.21 8.30
CA CYS A 261 -20.79 -2.12 8.94
C CYS A 261 -20.89 -3.32 9.89
N GLY A 262 -20.93 -3.04 11.20
CA GLY A 262 -20.77 -4.07 12.23
C GLY A 262 -19.46 -4.85 12.05
N GLN A 263 -19.57 -6.17 11.90
CA GLN A 263 -18.40 -7.05 11.71
C GLN A 263 -18.10 -7.34 10.24
N ARG A 264 -18.89 -6.80 9.33
CA ARG A 264 -18.74 -7.07 7.90
C ARG A 264 -17.97 -5.94 7.22
N LYS A 265 -16.98 -6.35 6.42
CA LYS A 265 -16.22 -5.45 5.56
C LYS A 265 -16.74 -5.53 4.14
N TYR A 266 -16.97 -4.39 3.56
CA TYR A 266 -17.34 -4.19 2.16
C TYR A 266 -16.22 -3.48 1.42
N THR A 267 -16.09 -3.75 0.14
CA THR A 267 -15.14 -3.08 -0.72
C THR A 267 -15.77 -2.82 -2.08
N ARG A 268 -15.55 -1.64 -2.58
CA ARG A 268 -15.96 -1.14 -3.90
C ARG A 268 -14.73 -0.70 -4.66
N LEU A 269 -14.66 -1.00 -5.96
CA LEU A 269 -13.66 -0.46 -6.88
C LEU A 269 -14.25 0.72 -7.61
N VAL A 270 -13.61 1.87 -7.47
CA VAL A 270 -14.00 3.13 -8.13
C VAL A 270 -12.88 3.58 -9.04
N THR A 271 -13.22 4.10 -10.21
CA THR A 271 -12.28 4.81 -11.08
C THR A 271 -12.70 6.27 -11.20
N CYS A 272 -11.72 7.16 -11.41
CA CYS A 272 -11.92 8.59 -11.44
C CYS A 272 -10.90 9.24 -12.37
N ASN A 273 -11.24 10.36 -13.01
CA ASN A 273 -10.26 11.20 -13.70
C ASN A 273 -9.30 11.85 -12.68
N VAL A 274 -8.10 12.20 -13.13
CA VAL A 274 -7.06 12.81 -12.28
C VAL A 274 -7.43 14.19 -11.74
N ASP A 275 -8.47 14.81 -12.27
CA ASP A 275 -9.07 16.07 -11.79
C ASP A 275 -10.24 15.88 -10.80
N GLY A 276 -10.56 14.63 -10.45
CA GLY A 276 -11.69 14.28 -9.57
C GLY A 276 -13.02 14.09 -10.29
N SER A 277 -13.11 14.39 -11.57
CA SER A 277 -14.33 14.22 -12.36
C SER A 277 -14.56 12.76 -12.79
N ASN A 278 -15.75 12.48 -13.32
CA ASN A 278 -16.10 11.17 -13.88
C ASN A 278 -15.81 9.97 -12.96
N MET A 279 -16.17 10.11 -11.68
CA MET A 279 -16.17 8.98 -10.77
C MET A 279 -17.13 7.88 -11.27
N TYR A 280 -16.65 6.66 -11.29
CA TYR A 280 -17.42 5.51 -11.75
C TYR A 280 -17.19 4.29 -10.86
N VAL A 281 -18.27 3.64 -10.41
CA VAL A 281 -18.21 2.39 -9.65
C VAL A 281 -18.04 1.23 -10.62
N LEU A 282 -16.86 0.65 -10.67
CA LEU A 282 -16.54 -0.45 -11.58
C LEU A 282 -16.94 -1.81 -11.01
N SER A 283 -16.81 -2.00 -9.69
CA SER A 283 -17.22 -3.22 -9.00
C SER A 283 -17.79 -2.90 -7.61
N ASP A 284 -18.93 -3.50 -7.26
CA ASP A 284 -19.67 -3.27 -6.00
C ASP A 284 -20.29 -4.56 -5.40
N ASP A 285 -19.74 -5.71 -5.70
CA ASP A 285 -20.19 -7.02 -5.19
C ASP A 285 -19.55 -7.38 -3.82
N ASP A 286 -19.41 -6.39 -2.94
CA ASP A 286 -18.91 -6.45 -1.55
C ASP A 286 -17.43 -6.81 -1.39
N MET A 287 -16.79 -7.48 -2.34
CA MET A 287 -15.41 -7.89 -2.21
C MET A 287 -14.66 -7.75 -3.53
N VAL A 288 -13.71 -6.83 -3.55
CA VAL A 288 -12.73 -6.65 -4.62
C VAL A 288 -11.35 -6.38 -4.00
N SER A 289 -10.30 -6.92 -4.60
CA SER A 289 -8.93 -6.85 -4.09
C SER A 289 -7.93 -7.14 -5.22
N HIS A 290 -6.63 -6.83 -4.98
CA HIS A 290 -5.55 -7.14 -5.91
C HIS A 290 -5.85 -6.69 -7.35
N CYS A 291 -6.15 -5.39 -7.48
CA CYS A 291 -6.46 -4.78 -8.77
C CYS A 291 -5.18 -4.30 -9.45
N TYR A 292 -5.14 -4.38 -10.79
CA TYR A 292 -4.07 -3.83 -11.60
C TYR A 292 -4.60 -3.37 -12.96
N TRP A 293 -4.10 -2.24 -13.48
CA TRP A 293 -4.41 -1.80 -14.83
C TRP A 293 -3.70 -2.70 -15.85
N LYS A 294 -4.46 -3.37 -16.71
CA LYS A 294 -3.91 -4.10 -17.84
C LYS A 294 -3.50 -3.12 -18.96
N ASN A 295 -4.32 -2.09 -19.15
CA ASN A 295 -4.11 -0.97 -20.08
C ASN A 295 -4.99 0.20 -19.62
N ASP A 296 -5.09 1.27 -20.39
CA ASP A 296 -5.85 2.48 -20.03
C ASP A 296 -7.37 2.28 -19.88
N ASN A 297 -7.90 1.17 -20.36
CA ASN A 297 -9.34 0.89 -20.42
C ASN A 297 -9.75 -0.38 -19.66
N GLU A 298 -8.80 -1.22 -19.25
CA GLU A 298 -9.06 -2.51 -18.64
C GLU A 298 -8.31 -2.68 -17.32
N ILE A 299 -9.03 -3.17 -16.30
CA ILE A 299 -8.49 -3.52 -14.98
C ILE A 299 -8.69 -5.02 -14.77
N ILE A 300 -7.66 -5.70 -14.29
CA ILE A 300 -7.73 -7.06 -13.75
C ILE A 300 -7.91 -6.94 -12.24
N ALA A 301 -8.89 -7.64 -11.69
CA ALA A 301 -9.17 -7.64 -10.26
C ALA A 301 -9.54 -9.03 -9.76
N PHE A 302 -9.16 -9.33 -8.51
CA PHE A 302 -9.72 -10.46 -7.79
C PHE A 302 -10.99 -9.98 -7.08
N GLU A 303 -12.15 -10.46 -7.54
CA GLU A 303 -13.44 -10.01 -7.02
C GLU A 303 -14.42 -11.15 -6.79
N ARG A 304 -15.43 -10.89 -5.97
CA ARG A 304 -16.64 -11.70 -5.92
C ARG A 304 -17.61 -11.19 -6.98
N LYS A 305 -18.26 -12.09 -7.68
CA LYS A 305 -19.49 -11.83 -8.44
C LYS A 305 -20.68 -12.41 -7.69
N LYS A 306 -21.76 -11.63 -7.61
CA LYS A 306 -23.07 -12.05 -7.08
C LYS A 306 -23.92 -12.62 -8.19
#